data_d4b9e9d73fbc163386780f0aacc002e1
#
_entry.id   d4b9e9d73fbc163386780f0aacc002e1
#
_cell.length_a   1.000
_cell.length_b   1.000
_cell.length_c   1.000
_cell.angle_alpha   90.00
_cell.angle_beta   90.00
_cell.angle_gamma   90.00
#
_symmetry.space_group_name_H-M   'P 1'
#
loop_
_entity.id
_entity.type
_entity.pdbx_description
1 polymer ?
#
loop_
_entity_poly.entity_id
_entity_poly.type
_entity_poly.pdbx_seq_one_letter_code
_entity_poly.pdbx_strand_id
1 'polypeptide(L)'
;MSRLLGRNYRLTLKEGDDELVYEPPMQIRFSVDNKYGSEGSLAEVTLYGASSRSRRAIYNKFDRISLSAGYGEQPGLIFLGDIINMEIGVEGVDKYIKFYARTAGGAQAGAFVSKSWGANTPQIDIIREVAESLLLPVEFIGDFSDLPRAFKGRSMCTSSVSCMNELAELHGFVWTMSANRLTVIRKGPDGTLAKRDAPPHLISADTGMVGSPQILLQAIEVTKKLDPAIAPGDRVDIQAETRNFAFSQVYTADMMQIDPTGGSGIYSVLNVKHQGDFYGSAWDTSIEGIRE
;
A
#
# COMPACT_ATOMS: atom_id res chain seq x y z
N MET A 1 14.90 0.52 21.57
CA MET A 1 15.68 -0.12 20.47
C MET A 1 14.85 -1.29 19.93
N SER A 2 14.30 -1.14 18.76
CA SER A 2 13.61 -2.24 18.07
C SER A 2 14.65 -3.29 17.65
N ARG A 3 14.53 -4.52 18.12
CA ARG A 3 15.40 -5.63 17.69
C ARG A 3 15.00 -6.05 16.28
N LEU A 4 15.64 -5.48 15.27
CA LEU A 4 15.52 -5.88 13.87
C LEU A 4 16.29 -7.19 13.57
N LEU A 5 16.09 -8.19 14.44
CA LEU A 5 16.72 -9.50 14.36
C LEU A 5 15.63 -10.57 14.27
N GLY A 6 15.90 -11.62 13.49
CA GLY A 6 14.97 -12.73 13.31
C GLY A 6 13.84 -12.36 12.35
N ARG A 7 14.09 -12.52 11.05
CA ARG A 7 13.03 -12.41 10.03
C ARG A 7 11.93 -13.40 10.36
N ASN A 8 10.70 -12.97 10.23
CA ASN A 8 9.54 -13.81 10.44
C ASN A 8 8.43 -13.44 9.47
N TYR A 9 7.62 -14.42 9.09
CA TYR A 9 6.45 -14.23 8.26
C TYR A 9 5.36 -15.24 8.61
N ARG A 10 4.13 -14.89 8.23
CA ARG A 10 2.99 -15.80 8.22
C ARG A 10 2.23 -15.57 6.92
N LEU A 11 2.17 -16.59 6.07
CA LEU A 11 1.36 -16.63 4.86
C LEU A 11 0.14 -17.50 5.12
N THR A 12 -1.04 -16.92 4.99
CA THR A 12 -2.32 -17.61 5.20
C THR A 12 -3.11 -17.60 3.91
N LEU A 13 -3.56 -18.76 3.48
CA LEU A 13 -4.49 -18.96 2.37
C LEU A 13 -5.84 -19.38 2.94
N LYS A 14 -6.93 -18.82 2.42
CA LYS A 14 -8.30 -19.10 2.90
C LYS A 14 -9.28 -19.33 1.76
N GLU A 15 -10.26 -20.20 2.01
CA GLU A 15 -11.49 -20.36 1.25
C GLU A 15 -12.61 -20.79 2.20
N GLY A 16 -13.57 -19.90 2.43
CA GLY A 16 -14.61 -20.13 3.45
C GLY A 16 -14.01 -20.35 4.85
N ASP A 17 -14.30 -21.51 5.45
CA ASP A 17 -13.76 -21.91 6.76
C ASP A 17 -12.40 -22.64 6.67
N ASP A 18 -11.98 -23.02 5.48
CA ASP A 18 -10.71 -23.69 5.27
C ASP A 18 -9.55 -22.70 5.30
N GLU A 19 -8.53 -23.03 6.09
CA GLU A 19 -7.32 -22.20 6.26
C GLU A 19 -6.05 -23.06 6.11
N LEU A 20 -5.07 -22.52 5.41
CA LEU A 20 -3.75 -23.12 5.28
C LEU A 20 -2.69 -22.08 5.59
N VAL A 21 -1.83 -22.36 6.57
CA VAL A 21 -0.81 -21.44 7.07
C VAL A 21 0.58 -21.96 6.75
N TYR A 22 1.44 -21.06 6.26
CA TYR A 22 2.86 -21.29 6.05
C TYR A 22 3.68 -20.29 6.85
N GLU A 23 4.68 -20.80 7.54
CA GLU A 23 5.58 -20.07 8.42
C GLU A 23 7.03 -20.54 8.20
N PRO A 24 8.04 -19.85 8.76
CA PRO A 24 9.40 -20.36 8.76
C PRO A 24 9.48 -21.81 9.29
N PRO A 25 10.33 -22.66 8.73
CA PRO A 25 11.47 -22.34 7.88
C PRO A 25 11.20 -22.44 6.37
N MET A 26 9.96 -22.42 5.91
CA MET A 26 9.71 -22.50 4.46
C MET A 26 10.25 -21.26 3.73
N GLN A 27 10.81 -21.48 2.53
CA GLN A 27 11.29 -20.41 1.67
C GLN A 27 10.10 -19.68 1.06
N ILE A 28 10.07 -18.36 1.24
CA ILE A 28 9.12 -17.43 0.62
C ILE A 28 9.86 -16.27 -0.02
N ARG A 29 9.38 -15.82 -1.17
CA ARG A 29 9.69 -14.51 -1.74
C ARG A 29 8.41 -13.74 -1.93
N PHE A 30 8.44 -12.44 -1.68
CA PHE A 30 7.27 -11.59 -1.91
C PHE A 30 7.64 -10.17 -2.34
N SER A 31 6.73 -9.55 -3.07
CA SER A 31 6.70 -8.13 -3.37
C SER A 31 5.27 -7.64 -3.17
N VAL A 32 5.08 -6.69 -2.28
CA VAL A 32 3.78 -6.06 -2.00
C VAL A 32 3.91 -4.59 -2.33
N ASP A 33 3.09 -4.10 -3.23
CA ASP A 33 3.11 -2.72 -3.74
C ASP A 33 1.82 -2.01 -3.33
N ASN A 34 1.95 -1.09 -2.39
CA ASN A 34 0.87 -0.27 -1.85
C ASN A 34 0.96 1.14 -2.44
N LYS A 35 0.18 1.43 -3.48
CA LYS A 35 0.17 2.73 -4.16
C LYS A 35 -1.11 3.49 -3.88
N TYR A 36 -1.02 4.82 -3.99
CA TYR A 36 -2.22 5.62 -4.18
C TYR A 36 -2.91 5.25 -5.49
N GLY A 37 -4.23 5.22 -5.45
CA GLY A 37 -5.04 5.02 -6.63
C GLY A 37 -6.07 3.91 -6.49
N SER A 38 -6.89 3.79 -7.51
CA SER A 38 -8.04 2.89 -7.56
C SER A 38 -7.70 1.41 -7.72
N GLU A 39 -6.45 1.08 -8.00
CA GLU A 39 -6.06 -0.31 -8.29
C GLU A 39 -5.93 -1.17 -7.02
N GLY A 40 -5.83 -0.53 -5.84
CA GLY A 40 -5.54 -1.20 -4.58
C GLY A 40 -4.10 -1.71 -4.52
N SER A 41 -3.75 -2.37 -3.42
CA SER A 41 -2.45 -2.99 -3.25
C SER A 41 -2.34 -4.26 -4.08
N LEU A 42 -1.16 -4.45 -4.70
CA LEU A 42 -0.82 -5.65 -5.45
C LEU A 42 0.21 -6.46 -4.69
N ALA A 43 0.07 -7.77 -4.69
CA ALA A 43 1.06 -8.68 -4.11
C ALA A 43 1.43 -9.81 -5.07
N GLU A 44 2.72 -10.07 -5.15
CA GLU A 44 3.29 -11.29 -5.70
C GLU A 44 3.94 -12.06 -4.56
N VAL A 45 3.52 -13.30 -4.35
CA VAL A 45 4.05 -14.16 -3.29
C VAL A 45 4.43 -15.49 -3.87
N THR A 46 5.69 -15.89 -3.73
CA THR A 46 6.21 -17.18 -4.22
C THR A 46 6.58 -18.06 -3.04
N LEU A 47 5.98 -19.21 -2.95
CA LEU A 47 6.24 -20.24 -1.95
C LEU A 47 7.01 -21.39 -2.57
N TYR A 48 8.15 -21.73 -1.99
CA TYR A 48 9.01 -22.84 -2.44
C TYR A 48 8.83 -24.06 -1.54
N GLY A 49 9.20 -25.24 -2.06
CA GLY A 49 9.27 -26.47 -1.28
C GLY A 49 7.92 -27.15 -0.99
N ALA A 50 6.81 -26.60 -1.43
CA ALA A 50 5.51 -27.26 -1.30
C ALA A 50 5.47 -28.54 -2.16
N SER A 51 4.93 -29.64 -1.61
CA SER A 51 4.80 -30.91 -2.32
C SER A 51 3.91 -30.78 -3.57
N SER A 52 4.07 -31.67 -4.56
CA SER A 52 3.22 -31.66 -5.75
C SER A 52 1.74 -31.84 -5.42
N ARG A 53 1.44 -32.62 -4.38
CA ARG A 53 0.06 -32.79 -3.88
C ARG A 53 -0.47 -31.51 -3.27
N SER A 54 0.33 -30.85 -2.43
CA SER A 54 -0.04 -29.57 -1.80
C SER A 54 -0.28 -28.48 -2.85
N ARG A 55 0.62 -28.32 -3.83
CA ARG A 55 0.45 -27.33 -4.89
C ARG A 55 -0.82 -27.51 -5.70
N ARG A 56 -1.17 -28.78 -6.06
CA ARG A 56 -2.42 -29.07 -6.78
C ARG A 56 -3.65 -28.78 -5.92
N ALA A 57 -3.60 -29.11 -4.63
CA ALA A 57 -4.68 -28.81 -3.70
C ALA A 57 -4.89 -27.29 -3.53
N ILE A 58 -3.82 -26.52 -3.42
CA ILE A 58 -3.86 -25.06 -3.31
C ILE A 58 -4.45 -24.43 -4.57
N TYR A 59 -3.98 -24.84 -5.75
CA TYR A 59 -4.32 -24.22 -7.04
C TYR A 59 -5.82 -24.19 -7.33
N ASN A 60 -6.57 -25.14 -6.84
CA ASN A 60 -8.02 -25.27 -7.12
C ASN A 60 -8.90 -24.93 -5.92
N LYS A 61 -8.32 -24.46 -4.83
CA LYS A 61 -9.09 -24.37 -3.59
C LYS A 61 -9.16 -22.97 -2.99
N PHE A 62 -8.05 -22.24 -2.92
CA PHE A 62 -7.97 -21.00 -2.14
C PHE A 62 -8.15 -19.77 -3.02
N ASP A 63 -8.95 -18.82 -2.55
CA ASP A 63 -9.28 -17.56 -3.23
C ASP A 63 -8.75 -16.32 -2.50
N ARG A 64 -8.38 -16.45 -1.21
CA ARG A 64 -7.87 -15.36 -0.38
C ARG A 64 -6.48 -15.63 0.14
N ILE A 65 -5.71 -14.55 0.28
CA ILE A 65 -4.35 -14.59 0.79
C ILE A 65 -4.12 -13.43 1.76
N SER A 66 -3.48 -13.72 2.88
CA SER A 66 -2.93 -12.71 3.77
C SER A 66 -1.45 -12.98 4.02
N LEU A 67 -0.66 -11.92 4.07
CA LEU A 67 0.77 -11.98 4.34
C LEU A 67 1.12 -11.01 5.47
N SER A 68 1.65 -11.58 6.54
CA SER A 68 2.31 -10.84 7.61
C SER A 68 3.81 -11.07 7.49
N ALA A 69 4.61 -10.01 7.61
CA ALA A 69 6.07 -10.12 7.58
C ALA A 69 6.71 -9.05 8.46
N GLY A 70 7.92 -9.32 8.94
CA GLY A 70 8.63 -8.42 9.83
C GLY A 70 9.78 -9.08 10.57
N TYR A 71 9.96 -8.66 11.79
CA TYR A 71 10.99 -9.16 12.70
C TYR A 71 10.36 -9.59 14.03
N GLY A 72 10.98 -10.58 14.69
CA GLY A 72 10.53 -11.10 15.97
C GLY A 72 9.34 -12.07 15.87
N GLU A 73 8.65 -12.31 16.97
CA GLU A 73 7.65 -13.38 17.08
C GLU A 73 6.31 -13.04 16.41
N GLN A 74 5.97 -11.76 16.31
CA GLN A 74 4.69 -11.30 15.75
C GLN A 74 4.92 -10.39 14.53
N PRO A 75 5.02 -10.97 13.33
CA PRO A 75 5.13 -10.18 12.11
C PRO A 75 3.84 -9.38 11.85
N GLY A 76 3.98 -8.13 11.43
CA GLY A 76 2.84 -7.28 11.11
C GLY A 76 2.22 -7.62 9.76
N LEU A 77 0.91 -7.38 9.61
CA LEU A 77 0.18 -7.58 8.37
C LEU A 77 0.65 -6.55 7.32
N ILE A 78 1.15 -7.02 6.18
CA ILE A 78 1.57 -6.18 5.05
C ILE A 78 0.64 -6.30 3.84
N PHE A 79 -0.13 -7.40 3.74
CA PHE A 79 -1.08 -7.62 2.65
C PHE A 79 -2.26 -8.49 3.09
N LEU A 80 -3.45 -8.12 2.60
CA LEU A 80 -4.65 -8.94 2.64
C LEU A 80 -5.45 -8.68 1.36
N GLY A 81 -5.84 -9.75 0.67
CA GLY A 81 -6.58 -9.61 -0.58
C GLY A 81 -7.01 -10.92 -1.20
N ASP A 82 -7.56 -10.81 -2.40
CA ASP A 82 -8.04 -11.93 -3.19
C ASP A 82 -6.96 -12.39 -4.17
N ILE A 83 -6.83 -13.68 -4.36
CA ILE A 83 -5.93 -14.28 -5.33
C ILE A 83 -6.57 -14.14 -6.72
N ILE A 84 -5.88 -13.41 -7.61
CA ILE A 84 -6.36 -13.18 -8.98
C ILE A 84 -5.77 -14.16 -9.98
N ASN A 85 -4.57 -14.68 -9.69
CA ASN A 85 -3.91 -15.69 -10.51
C ASN A 85 -2.92 -16.49 -9.70
N MET A 86 -2.64 -17.73 -10.14
CA MET A 86 -1.63 -18.61 -9.58
C MET A 86 -0.79 -19.23 -10.68
N GLU A 87 0.49 -19.40 -10.42
CA GLU A 87 1.44 -20.05 -11.31
C GLU A 87 2.18 -21.17 -10.56
N ILE A 88 2.32 -22.31 -11.18
CA ILE A 88 3.15 -23.41 -10.68
C ILE A 88 4.31 -23.59 -11.63
N GLY A 89 5.53 -23.55 -11.09
CA GLY A 89 6.74 -23.65 -11.90
C GLY A 89 7.90 -24.30 -11.16
N VAL A 90 9.05 -24.24 -11.84
CA VAL A 90 10.34 -24.71 -11.36
C VAL A 90 11.37 -23.62 -11.60
N GLU A 91 12.13 -23.26 -10.58
CA GLU A 91 13.28 -22.35 -10.66
C GLU A 91 14.53 -23.13 -10.26
N GLY A 92 15.39 -23.42 -11.23
CA GLY A 92 16.52 -24.32 -11.01
C GLY A 92 16.04 -25.75 -10.66
N VAL A 93 16.28 -26.16 -9.42
CA VAL A 93 15.82 -27.46 -8.88
C VAL A 93 14.59 -27.34 -7.99
N ASP A 94 14.23 -26.10 -7.60
CA ASP A 94 13.18 -25.83 -6.65
C ASP A 94 11.83 -25.64 -7.34
N LYS A 95 10.83 -26.33 -6.84
CA LYS A 95 9.45 -26.22 -7.31
C LYS A 95 8.75 -25.15 -6.48
N TYR A 96 8.02 -24.25 -7.15
CA TYR A 96 7.29 -23.18 -6.52
C TYR A 96 5.82 -23.14 -6.89
N ILE A 97 5.05 -22.44 -6.09
CA ILE A 97 3.75 -21.87 -6.43
C ILE A 97 3.82 -20.37 -6.18
N LYS A 98 3.41 -19.58 -7.17
CA LYS A 98 3.39 -18.14 -7.15
C LYS A 98 1.94 -17.64 -7.17
N PHE A 99 1.63 -16.74 -6.27
CA PHE A 99 0.33 -16.09 -6.13
C PHE A 99 0.43 -14.66 -6.61
N TYR A 100 -0.49 -14.26 -7.44
CA TYR A 100 -0.76 -12.86 -7.80
C TYR A 100 -2.06 -12.47 -7.13
N ALA A 101 -2.02 -11.45 -6.28
CA ALA A 101 -3.15 -11.07 -5.47
C ALA A 101 -3.36 -9.55 -5.47
N ARG A 102 -4.60 -9.14 -5.22
CA ARG A 102 -4.99 -7.72 -5.14
C ARG A 102 -5.88 -7.50 -3.93
N THR A 103 -5.65 -6.38 -3.21
CA THR A 103 -6.56 -5.96 -2.13
C THR A 103 -7.92 -5.64 -2.74
N ALA A 104 -8.98 -6.18 -2.12
CA ALA A 104 -10.37 -5.96 -2.53
C ALA A 104 -10.66 -6.35 -4.00
N GLY A 105 -9.94 -7.34 -4.56
CA GLY A 105 -10.14 -7.79 -5.93
C GLY A 105 -11.58 -8.19 -6.22
N GLY A 106 -12.19 -8.97 -5.33
CA GLY A 106 -13.61 -9.34 -5.41
C GLY A 106 -14.56 -8.16 -5.20
N ALA A 107 -14.26 -7.28 -4.24
CA ALA A 107 -15.04 -6.08 -4.00
C ALA A 107 -14.97 -5.10 -5.18
N GLN A 108 -13.79 -4.91 -5.78
CA GLN A 108 -13.64 -4.07 -6.97
C GLN A 108 -14.40 -4.63 -8.17
N ALA A 109 -14.35 -5.94 -8.39
CA ALA A 109 -14.99 -6.58 -9.52
C ALA A 109 -16.53 -6.57 -9.43
N GLY A 110 -17.08 -6.62 -8.20
CA GLY A 110 -18.51 -6.74 -7.92
C GLY A 110 -19.18 -5.48 -7.36
N ALA A 111 -18.40 -4.53 -6.82
CA ALA A 111 -18.97 -3.33 -6.20
C ALA A 111 -19.57 -2.39 -7.25
N PHE A 112 -20.86 -2.12 -7.09
CA PHE A 112 -21.63 -1.30 -8.02
C PHE A 112 -22.53 -0.35 -7.24
N VAL A 113 -22.55 0.92 -7.65
CA VAL A 113 -23.46 1.93 -7.11
C VAL A 113 -24.61 2.14 -8.08
N SER A 114 -25.84 1.87 -7.64
CA SER A 114 -27.06 2.25 -8.35
C SER A 114 -27.94 3.02 -7.38
N LYS A 115 -27.69 4.32 -7.26
CA LYS A 115 -28.34 5.16 -6.26
C LYS A 115 -28.57 6.57 -6.77
N SER A 116 -29.64 7.19 -6.25
CA SER A 116 -29.96 8.60 -6.46
C SER A 116 -30.02 9.32 -5.13
N TRP A 117 -29.39 10.47 -5.07
CA TRP A 117 -29.41 11.38 -3.92
C TRP A 117 -30.21 12.64 -4.29
N GLY A 118 -31.01 13.12 -3.34
CA GLY A 118 -31.79 14.33 -3.53
C GLY A 118 -30.93 15.59 -3.57
N ALA A 119 -31.53 16.70 -4.01
CA ALA A 119 -30.91 18.02 -3.84
C ALA A 119 -30.65 18.31 -2.36
N ASN A 120 -29.64 19.11 -2.08
CA ASN A 120 -29.19 19.49 -0.73
C ASN A 120 -28.56 18.35 0.10
N THR A 121 -28.28 17.17 -0.48
CA THR A 121 -27.50 16.12 0.19
C THR A 121 -26.04 16.59 0.37
N PRO A 122 -25.43 16.46 1.57
CA PRO A 122 -24.02 16.76 1.77
C PRO A 122 -23.13 15.87 0.87
N GLN A 123 -22.15 16.46 0.19
CA GLN A 123 -21.26 15.69 -0.68
C GLN A 123 -20.44 14.64 0.08
N ILE A 124 -20.08 14.93 1.34
CA ILE A 124 -19.37 13.98 2.19
C ILE A 124 -20.19 12.69 2.43
N ASP A 125 -21.52 12.79 2.53
CA ASP A 125 -22.38 11.63 2.73
C ASP A 125 -22.43 10.77 1.46
N ILE A 126 -22.44 11.40 0.29
CA ILE A 126 -22.35 10.70 -1.00
C ILE A 126 -21.02 9.96 -1.11
N ILE A 127 -19.90 10.63 -0.79
CA ILE A 127 -18.55 10.03 -0.80
C ILE A 127 -18.49 8.84 0.17
N ARG A 128 -19.02 9.00 1.37
CA ARG A 128 -19.04 7.93 2.39
C ARG A 128 -19.83 6.72 1.92
N GLU A 129 -21.02 6.90 1.40
CA GLU A 129 -21.86 5.80 0.92
C GLU A 129 -21.24 5.07 -0.27
N VAL A 130 -20.59 5.81 -1.18
CA VAL A 130 -19.88 5.19 -2.31
C VAL A 130 -18.63 4.44 -1.79
N ALA A 131 -17.89 4.99 -0.84
CA ALA A 131 -16.74 4.32 -0.24
C ALA A 131 -17.15 3.03 0.51
N GLU A 132 -18.23 3.07 1.28
CA GLU A 132 -18.77 1.91 2.00
C GLU A 132 -19.23 0.78 1.07
N SER A 133 -19.65 1.11 -0.17
CA SER A 133 -20.02 0.10 -1.16
C SER A 133 -18.85 -0.79 -1.59
N LEU A 134 -17.59 -0.40 -1.31
CA LEU A 134 -16.40 -1.21 -1.53
C LEU A 134 -16.16 -2.26 -0.43
N LEU A 135 -17.03 -2.31 0.59
CA LEU A 135 -17.04 -3.33 1.65
C LEU A 135 -15.73 -3.40 2.47
N LEU A 136 -15.00 -2.28 2.54
CA LEU A 136 -13.82 -2.12 3.37
C LEU A 136 -14.08 -1.10 4.47
N PRO A 137 -13.44 -1.21 5.64
CA PRO A 137 -13.41 -0.14 6.63
C PRO A 137 -12.87 1.14 6.00
N VAL A 138 -13.60 2.26 6.16
CA VAL A 138 -13.25 3.55 5.56
C VAL A 138 -12.64 4.47 6.60
N GLU A 139 -11.48 5.05 6.27
CA GLU A 139 -10.81 6.09 7.06
C GLU A 139 -10.74 7.38 6.25
N PHE A 140 -11.17 8.48 6.84
CA PHE A 140 -11.04 9.83 6.26
C PHE A 140 -9.92 10.59 6.96
N ILE A 141 -9.00 11.15 6.16
CA ILE A 141 -7.88 11.97 6.63
C ILE A 141 -8.04 13.39 6.10
N GLY A 142 -8.06 14.37 7.00
CA GLY A 142 -8.25 15.77 6.69
C GLY A 142 -9.68 16.26 6.93
N ASP A 143 -9.90 17.56 6.67
CA ASP A 143 -11.19 18.20 6.86
C ASP A 143 -12.01 18.19 5.56
N PHE A 144 -13.19 17.62 5.64
CA PHE A 144 -14.19 17.56 4.55
C PHE A 144 -15.43 18.41 4.85
N SER A 145 -15.40 19.22 5.89
CA SER A 145 -16.55 20.04 6.31
C SER A 145 -16.85 21.18 5.34
N ASP A 146 -15.86 21.57 4.54
CA ASP A 146 -15.96 22.61 3.50
C ASP A 146 -16.66 22.14 2.22
N LEU A 147 -16.94 20.84 2.10
CA LEU A 147 -17.60 20.31 0.93
C LEU A 147 -19.03 20.83 0.80
N PRO A 148 -19.42 21.28 -0.42
CA PRO A 148 -20.75 21.83 -0.65
C PRO A 148 -21.81 20.75 -0.49
N ARG A 149 -23.06 21.19 -0.45
CA ARG A 149 -24.21 20.30 -0.64
C ARG A 149 -24.53 20.18 -2.13
N ALA A 150 -25.09 19.06 -2.53
CA ALA A 150 -25.52 18.83 -3.91
C ALA A 150 -26.58 19.88 -4.31
N PHE A 151 -26.25 20.74 -5.26
CA PHE A 151 -27.17 21.78 -5.73
C PHE A 151 -28.41 21.17 -6.38
N LYS A 152 -28.24 20.07 -7.13
CA LYS A 152 -29.31 19.26 -7.76
C LYS A 152 -29.18 17.83 -7.28
N GLY A 153 -30.25 17.04 -7.48
CA GLY A 153 -30.15 15.61 -7.28
C GLY A 153 -29.05 15.01 -8.16
N ARG A 154 -28.38 13.99 -7.66
CA ARG A 154 -27.34 13.22 -8.35
C ARG A 154 -27.72 11.75 -8.41
N SER A 155 -27.54 11.15 -9.56
CA SER A 155 -27.72 9.69 -9.73
C SER A 155 -26.44 9.09 -10.28
N MET A 156 -26.03 7.99 -9.71
CA MET A 156 -24.89 7.20 -10.17
C MET A 156 -25.35 5.76 -10.43
N CYS A 157 -24.91 5.18 -11.56
CA CYS A 157 -25.21 3.82 -11.94
C CYS A 157 -23.99 3.24 -12.66
N THR A 158 -22.94 2.96 -11.89
CA THR A 158 -21.66 2.45 -12.40
C THR A 158 -20.86 1.78 -11.29
N SER A 159 -19.66 1.27 -11.61
CA SER A 159 -18.79 0.65 -10.60
C SER A 159 -18.43 1.63 -9.48
N SER A 160 -18.34 1.12 -8.26
CA SER A 160 -17.96 1.93 -7.07
C SER A 160 -16.61 2.62 -7.25
N VAL A 161 -15.66 1.94 -7.90
CA VAL A 161 -14.35 2.50 -8.24
C VAL A 161 -14.48 3.72 -9.17
N SER A 162 -15.31 3.62 -10.23
CA SER A 162 -15.55 4.74 -11.14
C SER A 162 -16.22 5.91 -10.44
N CYS A 163 -17.20 5.63 -9.56
CA CYS A 163 -17.84 6.65 -8.73
C CYS A 163 -16.84 7.35 -7.81
N MET A 164 -15.97 6.60 -7.13
CA MET A 164 -14.94 7.17 -6.26
C MET A 164 -13.95 8.04 -7.03
N ASN A 165 -13.52 7.61 -8.22
CA ASN A 165 -12.62 8.40 -9.05
C ASN A 165 -13.27 9.72 -9.50
N GLU A 166 -14.52 9.68 -9.97
CA GLU A 166 -15.27 10.87 -10.34
C GLU A 166 -15.45 11.86 -9.17
N LEU A 167 -15.78 11.32 -7.99
CA LEU A 167 -15.91 12.13 -6.78
C LEU A 167 -14.57 12.71 -6.32
N ALA A 168 -13.48 11.95 -6.46
CA ALA A 168 -12.12 12.37 -6.10
C ALA A 168 -11.65 13.56 -6.95
N GLU A 169 -11.86 13.50 -8.26
CA GLU A 169 -11.56 14.60 -9.18
C GLU A 169 -12.42 15.83 -8.89
N LEU A 170 -13.72 15.63 -8.67
CA LEU A 170 -14.66 16.75 -8.46
C LEU A 170 -14.42 17.46 -7.14
N HIS A 171 -14.07 16.74 -6.09
CA HIS A 171 -14.02 17.28 -4.73
C HIS A 171 -12.60 17.43 -4.17
N GLY A 172 -11.56 17.13 -4.94
CA GLY A 172 -10.16 17.31 -4.55
C GLY A 172 -9.78 16.41 -3.36
N PHE A 173 -9.86 15.11 -3.53
CA PHE A 173 -9.28 14.13 -2.63
C PHE A 173 -8.58 13.01 -3.40
N VAL A 174 -7.78 12.24 -2.71
CA VAL A 174 -7.20 10.99 -3.21
C VAL A 174 -7.66 9.85 -2.33
N TRP A 175 -7.63 8.64 -2.84
CA TRP A 175 -8.03 7.46 -2.08
C TRP A 175 -7.18 6.26 -2.46
N THR A 176 -7.05 5.30 -1.54
CA THR A 176 -6.29 4.07 -1.76
C THR A 176 -6.89 2.92 -0.96
N MET A 177 -6.66 1.70 -1.44
CA MET A 177 -7.02 0.48 -0.72
C MET A 177 -5.74 -0.26 -0.36
N SER A 178 -5.47 -0.43 0.92
CA SER A 178 -4.31 -1.16 1.41
C SER A 178 -4.63 -1.90 2.70
N ALA A 179 -4.04 -3.06 2.90
CA ALA A 179 -4.11 -3.85 4.12
C ALA A 179 -5.53 -3.94 4.75
N ASN A 180 -6.54 -4.22 3.91
CA ASN A 180 -7.95 -4.34 4.32
C ASN A 180 -8.62 -3.03 4.77
N ARG A 181 -8.18 -1.88 4.26
CA ARG A 181 -8.72 -0.56 4.57
C ARG A 181 -8.82 0.31 3.31
N LEU A 182 -9.86 1.11 3.23
CA LEU A 182 -9.99 2.21 2.27
C LEU A 182 -9.64 3.51 2.99
N THR A 183 -8.64 4.23 2.50
CA THR A 183 -8.23 5.53 3.04
C THR A 183 -8.58 6.62 2.03
N VAL A 184 -9.30 7.64 2.47
CA VAL A 184 -9.70 8.83 1.69
C VAL A 184 -8.99 10.03 2.29
N ILE A 185 -8.16 10.73 1.48
CA ILE A 185 -7.30 11.80 1.97
C ILE A 185 -7.64 13.12 1.25
N ARG A 186 -7.95 14.13 2.01
CA ARG A 186 -8.23 15.47 1.47
C ARG A 186 -6.99 16.04 0.80
N LYS A 187 -7.18 16.63 -0.39
CA LYS A 187 -6.17 17.38 -1.11
C LYS A 187 -6.42 18.87 -0.96
N GLY A 188 -5.42 19.62 -0.52
CA GLY A 188 -5.46 21.06 -0.42
C GLY A 188 -5.47 21.74 -1.80
N PRO A 189 -5.81 23.05 -1.87
CA PRO A 189 -5.81 23.80 -3.13
C PRO A 189 -4.45 23.87 -3.82
N ASP A 190 -3.38 23.80 -3.05
CA ASP A 190 -1.98 23.75 -3.49
C ASP A 190 -1.50 22.35 -3.91
N GLY A 191 -2.37 21.36 -3.81
CA GLY A 191 -2.07 19.97 -4.12
C GLY A 191 -1.49 19.17 -2.96
N THR A 192 -1.27 19.79 -1.79
CA THR A 192 -0.78 19.09 -0.59
C THR A 192 -1.85 18.12 -0.08
N LEU A 193 -1.38 16.98 0.46
CA LEU A 193 -2.27 16.01 1.08
C LEU A 193 -2.50 16.34 2.56
N ALA A 194 -3.72 16.13 3.02
CA ALA A 194 -4.01 16.21 4.45
C ALA A 194 -3.19 15.20 5.23
N LYS A 195 -2.81 15.56 6.44
CA LYS A 195 -1.90 14.80 7.29
C LYS A 195 -2.70 13.97 8.28
N ARG A 196 -2.29 12.72 8.46
CA ARG A 196 -2.79 11.90 9.56
C ARG A 196 -2.31 12.52 10.88
N ASP A 197 -3.19 12.62 11.86
CA ASP A 197 -2.85 13.09 13.21
C ASP A 197 -2.10 12.00 13.99
N ALA A 198 -0.88 11.74 13.56
CA ALA A 198 0.05 10.79 14.16
C ALA A 198 1.47 11.34 14.03
N PRO A 199 2.37 11.03 14.98
CA PRO A 199 3.78 11.40 14.84
C PRO A 199 4.40 10.73 13.61
N PRO A 200 5.32 11.42 12.90
CA PRO A 200 6.00 10.84 11.75
C PRO A 200 6.89 9.65 12.17
N HIS A 201 6.96 8.64 11.32
CA HIS A 201 7.87 7.53 11.50
C HIS A 201 9.31 8.00 11.24
N LEU A 202 10.20 7.85 12.24
CA LEU A 202 11.60 8.21 12.09
C LEU A 202 12.33 7.20 11.20
N ILE A 203 13.02 7.70 10.16
CA ILE A 203 13.86 6.92 9.26
C ILE A 203 15.28 7.47 9.31
N SER A 204 16.15 6.72 9.96
CA SER A 204 17.58 7.05 10.12
C SER A 204 18.41 5.76 10.08
N ALA A 205 19.72 5.89 10.04
CA ALA A 205 20.63 4.74 10.14
C ALA A 205 20.33 3.87 11.39
N ASP A 206 20.03 4.50 12.52
CA ASP A 206 19.73 3.82 13.79
C ASP A 206 18.36 3.11 13.79
N THR A 207 17.41 3.59 12.97
CA THR A 207 16.07 2.98 12.85
C THR A 207 15.96 2.00 11.69
N GLY A 208 17.08 1.71 11.01
CA GLY A 208 17.19 0.68 10.00
C GLY A 208 17.06 1.18 8.57
N MET A 209 17.39 2.45 8.29
CA MET A 209 17.55 2.93 6.92
C MET A 209 18.63 2.11 6.19
N VAL A 210 18.39 1.77 4.96
CA VAL A 210 19.29 1.00 4.10
C VAL A 210 19.77 1.89 2.96
N GLY A 211 21.08 2.12 2.91
CA GLY A 211 21.67 3.03 1.91
C GLY A 211 21.35 4.50 2.19
N SER A 212 21.32 5.31 1.14
CA SER A 212 21.01 6.73 1.20
C SER A 212 19.73 7.06 0.46
N PRO A 213 18.92 8.03 0.91
CA PRO A 213 17.75 8.48 0.20
C PRO A 213 18.08 8.91 -1.24
N GLN A 214 17.20 8.61 -2.17
CA GLN A 214 17.28 9.05 -3.55
C GLN A 214 16.31 10.21 -3.77
N ILE A 215 16.85 11.35 -4.19
CA ILE A 215 16.04 12.51 -4.52
C ILE A 215 15.58 12.40 -5.96
N LEU A 216 14.28 12.38 -6.18
CA LEU A 216 13.59 12.43 -7.46
C LEU A 216 13.16 13.87 -7.76
N LEU A 217 12.61 14.13 -8.96
CA LEU A 217 12.18 15.48 -9.36
C LEU A 217 11.17 16.13 -8.41
N GLN A 218 10.23 15.37 -7.89
CA GLN A 218 9.15 15.85 -7.01
C GLN A 218 8.93 14.96 -5.78
N ALA A 219 9.81 13.99 -5.57
CA ALA A 219 9.66 12.98 -4.52
C ALA A 219 11.01 12.59 -3.94
N ILE A 220 10.98 11.86 -2.85
CA ILE A 220 12.12 11.16 -2.29
C ILE A 220 11.80 9.67 -2.23
N GLU A 221 12.80 8.85 -2.52
CA GLU A 221 12.72 7.41 -2.29
C GLU A 221 13.71 7.04 -1.19
N VAL A 222 13.24 6.33 -0.17
CA VAL A 222 14.06 5.82 0.92
C VAL A 222 13.73 4.37 1.19
N THR A 223 14.78 3.58 1.42
CA THR A 223 14.64 2.17 1.79
C THR A 223 15.01 1.98 3.26
N LYS A 224 14.22 1.21 3.97
CA LYS A 224 14.51 0.77 5.34
C LYS A 224 14.29 -0.73 5.49
N LYS A 225 14.80 -1.32 6.55
CA LYS A 225 14.46 -2.68 6.95
C LYS A 225 12.94 -2.82 7.06
N LEU A 226 12.41 -3.97 6.67
CA LEU A 226 10.97 -4.21 6.54
C LEU A 226 10.21 -3.73 7.77
N ASP A 227 9.27 -2.83 7.54
CA ASP A 227 8.42 -2.22 8.56
C ASP A 227 6.97 -2.24 8.12
N PRO A 228 6.15 -3.12 8.69
CA PRO A 228 4.74 -3.24 8.33
C PRO A 228 3.86 -2.09 8.84
N ALA A 229 4.40 -1.22 9.71
CA ALA A 229 3.64 -0.12 10.30
C ALA A 229 3.45 1.06 9.34
N ILE A 230 4.28 1.16 8.29
CA ILE A 230 4.25 2.28 7.35
C ILE A 230 3.28 1.98 6.21
N ALA A 231 2.35 2.89 5.99
CA ALA A 231 1.34 2.81 4.95
C ALA A 231 1.23 4.14 4.16
N PRO A 232 0.68 4.12 2.94
CA PRO A 232 0.34 5.34 2.23
C PRO A 232 -0.55 6.26 3.08
N GLY A 233 -0.25 7.58 3.09
CA GLY A 233 -0.89 8.58 3.94
C GLY A 233 -0.24 8.80 5.30
N ASP A 234 0.74 7.99 5.66
CA ASP A 234 1.56 8.25 6.84
C ASP A 234 2.59 9.34 6.57
N ARG A 235 3.27 9.76 7.63
CA ARG A 235 4.36 10.73 7.57
C ARG A 235 5.66 10.06 7.99
N VAL A 236 6.74 10.43 7.33
CA VAL A 236 8.08 9.96 7.67
C VAL A 236 8.99 11.16 7.91
N ASP A 237 9.81 11.09 8.96
CA ASP A 237 10.90 12.02 9.24
C ASP A 237 12.21 11.34 8.83
N ILE A 238 12.77 11.80 7.70
CA ILE A 238 14.01 11.24 7.15
C ILE A 238 15.19 12.02 7.71
N GLN A 239 16.12 11.31 8.38
CA GLN A 239 17.35 11.84 8.90
C GLN A 239 18.53 11.09 8.26
N ALA A 240 19.13 11.69 7.24
CA ALA A 240 20.19 11.10 6.45
C ALA A 240 21.42 12.02 6.41
N GLU A 241 22.59 11.46 6.62
CA GLU A 241 23.88 12.17 6.48
C GLU A 241 24.29 12.32 5.00
N THR A 242 23.89 11.37 4.17
CA THR A 242 24.24 11.30 2.75
C THR A 242 23.01 11.10 1.88
N ARG A 243 23.08 11.54 0.63
CA ARG A 243 21.99 11.49 -0.35
C ARG A 243 22.50 11.11 -1.73
N ASN A 244 21.61 10.55 -2.54
CA ASN A 244 21.83 10.31 -3.96
C ASN A 244 20.80 11.08 -4.78
N PHE A 245 21.21 11.55 -5.96
CA PHE A 245 20.30 12.17 -6.93
C PHE A 245 20.05 11.19 -8.07
N ALA A 246 18.78 10.89 -8.33
CA ALA A 246 18.35 9.95 -9.36
C ALA A 246 17.91 10.66 -10.65
N PHE A 247 18.45 11.85 -10.97
CA PHE A 247 18.14 12.58 -12.18
C PHE A 247 19.41 12.98 -12.95
N SER A 248 19.25 13.23 -14.25
CA SER A 248 20.34 13.57 -15.16
C SER A 248 21.01 14.90 -14.77
N GLN A 249 22.33 14.96 -14.88
CA GLN A 249 23.13 16.16 -14.62
C GLN A 249 22.70 17.41 -15.43
N VAL A 250 21.94 17.25 -16.50
CA VAL A 250 21.42 18.35 -17.32
C VAL A 250 20.42 19.23 -16.56
N TYR A 251 19.79 18.73 -15.52
CA TYR A 251 18.79 19.45 -14.72
C TYR A 251 19.34 20.06 -13.43
N THR A 252 20.65 19.96 -13.18
CA THR A 252 21.22 20.25 -11.85
C THR A 252 21.32 21.73 -11.50
N ALA A 253 21.38 22.65 -12.46
CA ALA A 253 21.64 24.06 -12.17
C ALA A 253 20.51 24.75 -11.41
N ASP A 254 19.25 24.46 -11.79
CA ASP A 254 18.07 25.06 -11.13
C ASP A 254 17.58 24.25 -9.93
N MET A 255 17.89 22.97 -9.89
CA MET A 255 17.40 22.05 -8.84
C MET A 255 18.28 21.99 -7.61
N MET A 256 19.54 22.37 -7.68
CA MET A 256 20.41 22.50 -6.50
C MET A 256 19.91 23.53 -5.48
N GLN A 257 19.00 24.43 -5.89
CA GLN A 257 18.35 25.37 -4.99
C GLN A 257 17.16 24.79 -4.23
N ILE A 258 16.70 23.59 -4.60
CA ILE A 258 15.40 23.05 -4.14
C ILE A 258 15.51 22.33 -2.79
N ASP A 259 16.65 21.74 -2.43
CA ASP A 259 16.79 21.11 -1.12
C ASP A 259 18.17 21.29 -0.46
N PRO A 260 18.34 22.39 0.31
CA PRO A 260 19.58 22.59 1.07
C PRO A 260 19.74 21.59 2.23
N THR A 261 18.69 20.87 2.63
CA THR A 261 18.69 19.96 3.78
C THR A 261 19.13 18.55 3.45
N GLY A 262 19.39 18.28 2.16
CA GLY A 262 19.99 17.03 1.75
C GLY A 262 19.04 15.83 1.79
N GLY A 263 17.75 16.05 1.58
CA GLY A 263 16.74 14.99 1.67
C GLY A 263 16.32 14.67 3.09
N SER A 264 16.87 15.36 4.10
CA SER A 264 16.34 15.27 5.47
C SER A 264 15.10 16.14 5.62
N GLY A 265 14.15 15.69 6.42
CA GLY A 265 12.89 16.41 6.68
C GLY A 265 11.69 15.50 6.74
N ILE A 266 10.50 16.11 6.81
CA ILE A 266 9.23 15.40 6.91
C ILE A 266 8.62 15.27 5.52
N TYR A 267 8.18 14.06 5.20
CA TYR A 267 7.57 13.70 3.94
C TYR A 267 6.26 12.96 4.16
N SER A 268 5.28 13.26 3.32
CA SER A 268 4.02 12.50 3.22
C SER A 268 4.23 11.28 2.33
N VAL A 269 3.92 10.10 2.84
CA VAL A 269 4.11 8.81 2.15
C VAL A 269 3.08 8.65 1.05
N LEU A 270 3.54 8.44 -0.19
CA LEU A 270 2.70 8.15 -1.36
C LEU A 270 2.62 6.65 -1.63
N ASN A 271 3.78 6.03 -1.78
CA ASN A 271 3.88 4.63 -2.15
C ASN A 271 4.74 3.89 -1.13
N VAL A 272 4.34 2.66 -0.82
CA VAL A 272 5.08 1.76 0.06
C VAL A 272 5.21 0.42 -0.64
N LYS A 273 6.44 -0.04 -0.82
CA LYS A 273 6.73 -1.34 -1.38
C LYS A 273 7.47 -2.20 -0.36
N HIS A 274 6.86 -3.32 0.03
CA HIS A 274 7.51 -4.32 0.88
C HIS A 274 8.09 -5.43 0.01
N GLN A 275 9.35 -5.77 0.23
CA GLN A 275 10.02 -6.86 -0.46
C GLN A 275 10.67 -7.80 0.53
N GLY A 276 10.58 -9.11 0.26
CA GLY A 276 11.22 -10.10 1.09
C GLY A 276 11.64 -11.36 0.34
N ASP A 277 12.81 -11.84 0.68
CA ASP A 277 13.32 -13.17 0.37
C ASP A 277 13.83 -13.75 1.68
N PHE A 278 13.18 -14.78 2.20
CA PHE A 278 13.41 -15.24 3.56
C PHE A 278 14.86 -15.69 3.81
N TYR A 279 15.48 -16.36 2.85
CA TYR A 279 16.87 -16.76 2.90
C TYR A 279 17.81 -15.86 2.09
N GLY A 280 17.26 -14.95 1.27
CA GLY A 280 18.04 -14.02 0.46
C GLY A 280 18.40 -12.74 1.21
N SER A 281 18.84 -11.71 0.48
CA SER A 281 19.24 -10.43 1.04
C SER A 281 18.07 -9.45 1.26
N ALA A 282 17.06 -9.50 0.39
CA ALA A 282 15.92 -8.57 0.42
C ALA A 282 15.02 -8.87 1.63
N TRP A 283 14.82 -7.90 2.50
CA TRP A 283 13.84 -7.88 3.58
C TRP A 283 13.66 -6.44 4.04
N ASP A 284 13.00 -5.67 3.17
CA ASP A 284 12.98 -4.21 3.27
C ASP A 284 11.64 -3.61 2.85
N THR A 285 11.50 -2.32 3.16
CA THR A 285 10.40 -1.45 2.79
C THR A 285 10.97 -0.25 2.07
N SER A 286 10.64 -0.08 0.79
CA SER A 286 10.91 1.14 0.02
C SER A 286 9.70 2.07 0.12
N ILE A 287 9.97 3.34 0.37
CA ILE A 287 8.97 4.38 0.61
C ILE A 287 9.24 5.51 -0.38
N GLU A 288 8.21 5.89 -1.10
CA GLU A 288 8.20 7.10 -1.92
C GLU A 288 7.33 8.16 -1.25
N GLY A 289 7.86 9.36 -1.07
CA GLY A 289 7.17 10.45 -0.39
C GLY A 289 7.40 11.79 -1.04
N ILE A 290 6.47 12.71 -0.84
CA ILE A 290 6.60 14.12 -1.22
C ILE A 290 6.86 14.95 0.02
N ARG A 291 7.68 15.99 -0.13
CA ARG A 291 8.03 16.90 0.95
C ARG A 291 6.81 17.68 1.42
N GLU A 292 6.70 17.85 2.74
CA GLU A 292 5.71 18.70 3.37
C GLU A 292 6.11 20.17 3.38
#